data_bf1d0b92172d80e9780ae4aef1dd2f80
#
_entry.id   bf1d0b92172d80e9780ae4aef1dd2f80
#
_cell.length_a   1.000
_cell.length_b   1.000
_cell.length_c   1.000
_cell.angle_alpha   90.00
_cell.angle_beta   90.00
_cell.angle_gamma   90.00
#
_symmetry.space_group_name_H-M   'P 1'
#
loop_
_entity.id
_entity.type
_entity.pdbx_description
1 polymer ?
#
loop_
_entity_poly.entity_id
_entity_poly.type
_entity_poly.pdbx_seq_one_letter_code
_entity_poly.pdbx_strand_id
1 'polypeptide(L)'
;MSRPKVLVTGAASGIGRATAIRFAREGYDVCANDIQQEKLFGLIGELAPGDHLSLAGSYADKNIIADAEALITEKWNGLDTLVNCAGISAPSDPIGTDIDEWRKVFDIMVNGCVLISALAVKYMQRGGRIIHITSIHADRAEKSASSYAMAKAAINQYCRSMALELAPKNILVNAIAPGFVDTAMSVVDGVNELETEWFRINYINSHHLPLKRAAHANEIAGVAFFLAGPDASYITGQVITVDGGLTITF
;
A
#
# COMPACT_ATOMS: atom_id res chain seq x y z
N MET A 1 11.92 7.57 -25.35
CA MET A 1 10.87 6.73 -24.76
C MET A 1 10.14 7.56 -23.74
N SER A 2 8.81 7.47 -23.64
CA SER A 2 8.05 8.12 -22.58
C SER A 2 8.42 7.51 -21.23
N ARG A 3 8.38 8.32 -20.16
CA ARG A 3 8.61 7.83 -18.79
C ARG A 3 7.50 6.86 -18.39
N PRO A 4 7.80 5.78 -17.66
CA PRO A 4 6.77 4.92 -17.10
C PRO A 4 5.97 5.67 -16.02
N LYS A 5 4.72 5.26 -15.80
CA LYS A 5 3.74 5.96 -14.99
C LYS A 5 3.26 5.10 -13.84
N VAL A 6 3.26 5.66 -12.63
CA VAL A 6 2.80 4.97 -11.43
C VAL A 6 1.73 5.76 -10.70
N LEU A 7 0.66 5.08 -10.31
CA LEU A 7 -0.34 5.58 -9.36
C LEU A 7 -0.02 5.02 -7.98
N VAL A 8 0.17 5.91 -6.99
CA VAL A 8 0.45 5.54 -5.59
C VAL A 8 -0.66 6.09 -4.70
N THR A 9 -1.39 5.24 -4.01
CA THR A 9 -2.38 5.66 -3.00
C THR A 9 -1.75 5.73 -1.61
N GLY A 10 -2.30 6.56 -0.71
CA GLY A 10 -1.70 6.79 0.61
C GLY A 10 -0.34 7.50 0.53
N ALA A 11 -0.15 8.33 -0.51
CA ALA A 11 1.13 8.89 -0.87
C ALA A 11 1.61 10.04 0.04
N ALA A 12 0.76 10.57 0.90
CA ALA A 12 1.13 11.71 1.76
C ALA A 12 2.03 11.32 2.95
N SER A 13 2.13 10.03 3.29
CA SER A 13 2.90 9.58 4.46
C SER A 13 3.43 8.16 4.31
N GLY A 14 4.31 7.77 5.24
CA GLY A 14 4.76 6.39 5.44
C GLY A 14 5.24 5.67 4.17
N ILE A 15 4.76 4.45 3.98
CA ILE A 15 5.15 3.58 2.85
C ILE A 15 4.77 4.21 1.50
N GLY A 16 3.57 4.81 1.40
CA GLY A 16 3.12 5.44 0.15
C GLY A 16 4.02 6.60 -0.26
N ARG A 17 4.39 7.47 0.68
CA ARG A 17 5.31 8.58 0.44
C ARG A 17 6.70 8.10 0.00
N ALA A 18 7.25 7.13 0.72
CA ALA A 18 8.54 6.54 0.37
C ALA A 18 8.50 5.89 -1.02
N THR A 19 7.38 5.24 -1.36
CA THR A 19 7.15 4.64 -2.67
C THR A 19 7.11 5.71 -3.77
N ALA A 20 6.33 6.76 -3.60
CA ALA A 20 6.25 7.86 -4.58
C ALA A 20 7.63 8.48 -4.86
N ILE A 21 8.39 8.77 -3.79
CA ILE A 21 9.76 9.30 -3.90
C ILE A 21 10.68 8.30 -4.61
N ARG A 22 10.61 7.02 -4.27
CA ARG A 22 11.44 5.99 -4.90
C ARG A 22 11.17 5.91 -6.40
N PHE A 23 9.91 5.80 -6.82
CA PHE A 23 9.56 5.70 -8.22
C PHE A 23 9.96 6.95 -9.02
N ALA A 24 9.75 8.15 -8.46
CA ALA A 24 10.18 9.39 -9.12
C ALA A 24 11.70 9.43 -9.34
N ARG A 25 12.50 9.00 -8.34
CA ARG A 25 13.98 8.91 -8.47
C ARG A 25 14.42 7.93 -9.55
N GLU A 26 13.65 6.88 -9.77
CA GLU A 26 13.92 5.87 -10.80
C GLU A 26 13.31 6.25 -12.16
N GLY A 27 12.84 7.49 -12.30
CA GLY A 27 12.42 8.04 -13.58
C GLY A 27 10.98 7.82 -13.96
N TYR A 28 10.09 7.44 -13.02
CA TYR A 28 8.66 7.37 -13.25
C TYR A 28 8.00 8.75 -13.11
N ASP A 29 6.93 8.96 -13.88
CA ASP A 29 5.94 9.98 -13.58
C ASP A 29 4.97 9.40 -12.53
N VAL A 30 4.70 10.18 -11.47
CA VAL A 30 3.94 9.72 -10.30
C VAL A 30 2.61 10.45 -10.22
N CYS A 31 1.51 9.71 -10.15
CA CYS A 31 0.23 10.22 -9.68
C CYS A 31 0.10 9.86 -8.19
N ALA A 32 0.19 10.85 -7.32
CA ALA A 32 0.09 10.68 -5.89
C ALA A 32 -1.35 10.93 -5.43
N ASN A 33 -1.98 9.94 -4.77
CA ASN A 33 -3.31 10.07 -4.18
C ASN A 33 -3.26 9.95 -2.66
N ASP A 34 -3.92 10.84 -1.96
CA ASP A 34 -4.15 10.80 -0.51
C ASP A 34 -5.29 11.75 -0.13
N ILE A 35 -5.85 11.58 1.07
CA ILE A 35 -6.85 12.50 1.63
C ILE A 35 -6.23 13.80 2.15
N GLN A 36 -4.91 13.83 2.40
CA GLN A 36 -4.18 14.94 3.02
C GLN A 36 -3.61 15.87 1.91
N GLN A 37 -4.43 16.76 1.39
CA GLN A 37 -4.09 17.62 0.25
C GLN A 37 -2.79 18.45 0.45
N GLU A 38 -2.60 19.06 1.61
CA GLU A 38 -1.41 19.87 1.87
C GLU A 38 -0.12 19.06 1.82
N LYS A 39 -0.13 17.84 2.40
CA LYS A 39 1.01 16.95 2.35
C LYS A 39 1.29 16.41 0.95
N LEU A 40 0.25 16.18 0.15
CA LEU A 40 0.42 15.83 -1.27
C LEU A 40 1.12 16.95 -2.04
N PHE A 41 0.70 18.20 -1.81
CA PHE A 41 1.32 19.34 -2.46
C PHE A 41 2.81 19.46 -2.10
N GLY A 42 3.14 19.29 -0.81
CA GLY A 42 4.53 19.22 -0.36
C GLY A 42 5.31 18.09 -1.02
N LEU A 43 4.73 16.89 -1.09
CA LEU A 43 5.36 15.74 -1.73
C LEU A 43 5.70 16.00 -3.20
N ILE A 44 4.75 16.55 -3.98
CA ILE A 44 5.00 16.83 -5.40
C ILE A 44 6.21 17.73 -5.60
N GLY A 45 6.41 18.73 -4.72
CA GLY A 45 7.58 19.61 -4.75
C GLY A 45 8.92 18.93 -4.40
N GLU A 46 8.87 17.77 -3.74
CA GLU A 46 10.07 17.00 -3.35
C GLU A 46 10.43 15.89 -4.35
N LEU A 47 9.52 15.53 -5.26
CA LEU A 47 9.78 14.48 -6.24
C LEU A 47 10.89 14.89 -7.22
N ALA A 48 11.67 13.90 -7.66
CA ALA A 48 12.63 14.12 -8.76
C ALA A 48 11.88 14.62 -10.01
N PRO A 49 12.51 15.43 -10.87
CA PRO A 49 11.82 16.04 -12.02
C PRO A 49 11.02 15.05 -12.86
N GLY A 50 9.77 15.37 -13.19
CA GLY A 50 8.83 14.55 -13.95
C GLY A 50 7.50 15.23 -14.16
N ASP A 51 6.61 14.59 -14.92
CA ASP A 51 5.22 15.03 -15.11
C ASP A 51 4.33 14.38 -14.03
N HIS A 52 4.49 14.88 -12.80
CA HIS A 52 3.79 14.34 -11.64
C HIS A 52 2.40 14.93 -11.48
N LEU A 53 1.48 14.11 -11.00
CA LEU A 53 0.08 14.46 -10.76
C LEU A 53 -0.26 14.27 -9.27
N SER A 54 -1.20 15.04 -8.77
CA SER A 54 -1.75 14.85 -7.42
C SER A 54 -3.27 14.79 -7.45
N LEU A 55 -3.82 13.91 -6.63
CA LEU A 55 -5.25 13.70 -6.50
C LEU A 55 -5.61 13.63 -5.02
N ALA A 56 -6.23 14.69 -4.50
CA ALA A 56 -6.67 14.73 -3.12
C ALA A 56 -8.07 14.10 -2.96
N GLY A 57 -8.20 13.16 -2.05
CA GLY A 57 -9.46 12.50 -1.73
C GLY A 57 -9.31 11.00 -1.49
N SER A 58 -10.39 10.40 -0.98
CA SER A 58 -10.43 8.96 -0.69
C SER A 58 -10.61 8.15 -1.97
N TYR A 59 -9.71 7.22 -2.24
CA TYR A 59 -9.82 6.28 -3.36
C TYR A 59 -11.01 5.30 -3.22
N ALA A 60 -11.71 5.31 -2.09
CA ALA A 60 -12.99 4.62 -1.90
C ALA A 60 -14.20 5.45 -2.35
N ASP A 61 -14.00 6.75 -2.67
CA ASP A 61 -15.05 7.62 -3.21
C ASP A 61 -15.08 7.51 -4.74
N LYS A 62 -16.24 7.17 -5.28
CA LYS A 62 -16.45 7.04 -6.74
C LYS A 62 -16.22 8.35 -7.50
N ASN A 63 -16.45 9.50 -6.87
CA ASN A 63 -16.17 10.79 -7.49
C ASN A 63 -14.67 11.01 -7.65
N ILE A 64 -13.89 10.65 -6.62
CA ILE A 64 -12.42 10.71 -6.68
C ILE A 64 -11.86 9.72 -7.71
N ILE A 65 -12.48 8.55 -7.85
CA ILE A 65 -12.11 7.61 -8.93
C ILE A 65 -12.41 8.21 -10.32
N ALA A 66 -13.55 8.90 -10.48
CA ALA A 66 -13.87 9.59 -11.73
C ALA A 66 -12.90 10.75 -12.03
N ASP A 67 -12.51 11.52 -11.01
CA ASP A 67 -11.50 12.57 -11.14
C ASP A 67 -10.13 12.00 -11.51
N ALA A 68 -9.74 10.88 -10.90
CA ALA A 68 -8.52 10.15 -11.26
C ALA A 68 -8.55 9.68 -12.71
N GLU A 69 -9.69 9.15 -13.15
CA GLU A 69 -9.90 8.70 -14.52
C GLU A 69 -9.76 9.86 -15.52
N ALA A 70 -10.39 10.98 -15.26
CA ALA A 70 -10.31 12.19 -16.09
C ALA A 70 -8.86 12.69 -16.16
N LEU A 71 -8.19 12.78 -15.02
CA LEU A 71 -6.81 13.25 -14.91
C LEU A 71 -5.83 12.34 -15.68
N ILE A 72 -5.94 11.03 -15.51
CA ILE A 72 -5.07 10.06 -16.22
C ILE A 72 -5.36 10.12 -17.73
N THR A 73 -6.63 10.21 -18.15
CA THR A 73 -7.01 10.30 -19.56
C THR A 73 -6.40 11.54 -20.21
N GLU A 74 -6.57 12.70 -19.58
CA GLU A 74 -6.12 13.98 -20.12
C GLU A 74 -4.60 14.09 -20.19
N LYS A 75 -3.91 13.71 -19.11
CA LYS A 75 -2.47 13.98 -18.95
C LYS A 75 -1.58 12.86 -19.47
N TRP A 76 -1.99 11.61 -19.27
CA TRP A 76 -1.11 10.46 -19.50
C TRP A 76 -1.61 9.47 -20.54
N ASN A 77 -2.90 9.26 -20.62
CA ASN A 77 -3.56 8.26 -21.47
C ASN A 77 -2.94 6.84 -21.35
N GLY A 78 -2.52 6.48 -20.15
CA GLY A 78 -1.93 5.17 -19.83
C GLY A 78 -1.39 5.10 -18.42
N LEU A 79 -1.19 3.88 -17.92
CA LEU A 79 -0.63 3.59 -16.61
C LEU A 79 0.19 2.29 -16.67
N ASP A 80 1.37 2.28 -16.07
CA ASP A 80 2.24 1.09 -16.04
C ASP A 80 2.17 0.36 -14.71
N THR A 81 2.03 1.11 -13.60
CA THR A 81 2.08 0.54 -12.25
C THR A 81 1.03 1.18 -11.33
N LEU A 82 0.38 0.34 -10.50
CA LEU A 82 -0.37 0.74 -9.32
C LEU A 82 0.35 0.23 -8.08
N VAL A 83 0.63 1.11 -7.12
CA VAL A 83 1.02 0.71 -5.75
C VAL A 83 -0.03 1.21 -4.78
N ASN A 84 -0.85 0.29 -4.27
CA ASN A 84 -1.94 0.61 -3.36
C ASN A 84 -1.46 0.51 -1.91
N CYS A 85 -1.06 1.67 -1.33
CA CYS A 85 -0.55 1.77 0.03
C CYS A 85 -1.58 2.27 1.03
N ALA A 86 -2.66 2.92 0.56
CA ALA A 86 -3.64 3.53 1.44
C ALA A 86 -4.32 2.49 2.33
N GLY A 87 -4.52 2.85 3.58
CA GLY A 87 -5.17 2.01 4.57
C GLY A 87 -5.37 2.77 5.87
N ILE A 88 -6.30 2.28 6.66
CA ILE A 88 -6.57 2.77 8.01
C ILE A 88 -6.50 1.61 8.98
N SER A 89 -6.15 1.91 10.23
CA SER A 89 -6.32 1.01 11.35
C SER A 89 -7.35 1.62 12.30
N ALA A 90 -8.29 0.80 12.75
CA ALA A 90 -9.23 1.18 13.79
C ALA A 90 -9.30 0.04 14.81
N PRO A 91 -9.29 0.32 16.11
CA PRO A 91 -9.51 -0.69 17.12
C PRO A 91 -10.85 -1.41 16.88
N SER A 92 -10.86 -2.72 16.99
CA SER A 92 -12.07 -3.52 16.84
C SER A 92 -12.18 -4.52 17.98
N ASP A 93 -13.18 -4.30 18.85
CA ASP A 93 -13.47 -5.20 19.95
C ASP A 93 -14.54 -6.23 19.48
N PRO A 94 -14.30 -7.54 19.63
CA PRO A 94 -15.31 -8.55 19.32
C PRO A 94 -16.50 -8.52 20.30
N ILE A 95 -16.34 -7.89 21.48
CA ILE A 95 -17.39 -7.73 22.47
C ILE A 95 -17.87 -6.26 22.42
N GLY A 96 -19.02 -6.01 21.83
CA GLY A 96 -19.54 -4.65 21.66
C GLY A 96 -19.06 -3.93 20.40
N THR A 97 -18.82 -4.70 19.36
CA THR A 97 -18.40 -4.19 18.06
C THR A 97 -19.33 -3.09 17.53
N ASP A 98 -18.76 -1.92 17.25
CA ASP A 98 -19.41 -0.91 16.43
C ASP A 98 -19.32 -1.33 14.95
N ILE A 99 -20.43 -1.81 14.41
CA ILE A 99 -20.47 -2.34 13.05
C ILE A 99 -20.24 -1.25 11.99
N ASP A 100 -20.53 0.01 12.28
CA ASP A 100 -20.36 1.09 11.32
C ASP A 100 -18.88 1.52 11.25
N GLU A 101 -18.16 1.59 12.37
CA GLU A 101 -16.70 1.73 12.35
C GLU A 101 -16.03 0.55 11.66
N TRP A 102 -16.54 -0.66 11.87
CA TRP A 102 -16.04 -1.87 11.22
C TRP A 102 -16.23 -1.82 9.70
N ARG A 103 -17.43 -1.43 9.24
CA ARG A 103 -17.73 -1.23 7.80
C ARG A 103 -16.84 -0.20 7.17
N LYS A 104 -16.55 0.90 7.87
CA LYS A 104 -15.66 1.96 7.38
C LYS A 104 -14.27 1.44 7.01
N VAL A 105 -13.70 0.53 7.83
CA VAL A 105 -12.42 -0.11 7.50
C VAL A 105 -12.52 -0.90 6.19
N PHE A 106 -13.60 -1.68 6.02
CA PHE A 106 -13.83 -2.45 4.79
C PHE A 106 -14.10 -1.56 3.58
N ASP A 107 -14.92 -0.54 3.74
CA ASP A 107 -15.25 0.39 2.64
C ASP A 107 -13.99 1.08 2.12
N ILE A 108 -13.14 1.56 3.01
CA ILE A 108 -11.89 2.22 2.59
C ILE A 108 -10.90 1.21 2.04
N MET A 109 -10.63 0.12 2.75
CA MET A 109 -9.51 -0.76 2.40
C MET A 109 -9.87 -1.78 1.32
N VAL A 110 -11.05 -2.41 1.40
CA VAL A 110 -11.45 -3.47 0.46
C VAL A 110 -12.16 -2.89 -0.75
N ASN A 111 -13.26 -2.15 -0.55
CA ASN A 111 -14.00 -1.58 -1.67
C ASN A 111 -13.17 -0.55 -2.44
N GLY A 112 -12.41 0.30 -1.72
CA GLY A 112 -11.46 1.23 -2.34
C GLY A 112 -10.37 0.51 -3.15
N CYS A 113 -9.81 -0.59 -2.61
CA CYS A 113 -8.84 -1.39 -3.35
C CYS A 113 -9.42 -1.93 -4.67
N VAL A 114 -10.67 -2.40 -4.66
CA VAL A 114 -11.35 -2.87 -5.87
C VAL A 114 -11.53 -1.73 -6.88
N LEU A 115 -11.98 -0.57 -6.44
CA LEU A 115 -12.23 0.60 -7.29
C LEU A 115 -10.95 1.09 -7.96
N ILE A 116 -9.88 1.31 -7.19
CA ILE A 116 -8.62 1.82 -7.73
C ILE A 116 -7.92 0.81 -8.65
N SER A 117 -8.06 -0.49 -8.36
CA SER A 117 -7.52 -1.55 -9.20
C SER A 117 -8.26 -1.63 -10.54
N ALA A 118 -9.59 -1.52 -10.52
CA ALA A 118 -10.38 -1.49 -11.74
C ALA A 118 -10.02 -0.29 -12.63
N LEU A 119 -9.84 0.90 -12.03
CA LEU A 119 -9.34 2.07 -12.73
C LEU A 119 -7.96 1.79 -13.35
N ALA A 120 -7.01 1.28 -12.56
CA ALA A 120 -5.66 1.01 -13.05
C ALA A 120 -5.67 0.04 -14.25
N VAL A 121 -6.38 -1.07 -14.14
CA VAL A 121 -6.48 -2.08 -15.22
C VAL A 121 -7.04 -1.49 -16.52
N LYS A 122 -7.96 -0.52 -16.44
CA LYS A 122 -8.52 0.18 -17.60
C LYS A 122 -7.45 0.90 -18.42
N TYR A 123 -6.43 1.47 -17.74
CA TYR A 123 -5.35 2.25 -18.36
C TYR A 123 -4.04 1.46 -18.54
N MET A 124 -3.95 0.25 -17.99
CA MET A 124 -2.80 -0.62 -18.16
C MET A 124 -2.85 -1.34 -19.50
N GLN A 125 -1.78 -1.21 -20.24
CA GLN A 125 -1.54 -2.05 -21.42
C GLN A 125 -0.88 -3.37 -20.99
N ARG A 126 -0.53 -4.22 -21.97
CA ARG A 126 0.17 -5.47 -21.71
C ARG A 126 1.50 -5.21 -21.01
N GLY A 127 1.69 -5.82 -19.85
CA GLY A 127 2.90 -5.67 -19.05
C GLY A 127 2.77 -4.82 -17.78
N GLY A 128 1.56 -4.40 -17.40
CA GLY A 128 1.28 -3.62 -16.19
C GLY A 128 1.63 -4.35 -14.88
N ARG A 129 1.75 -3.58 -13.81
CA ARG A 129 2.09 -4.07 -12.45
C ARG A 129 1.12 -3.51 -11.41
N ILE A 130 0.57 -4.38 -10.58
CA ILE A 130 -0.27 -4.00 -9.43
C ILE A 130 0.37 -4.57 -8.17
N ILE A 131 0.65 -3.70 -7.22
CA ILE A 131 1.25 -4.06 -5.94
C ILE A 131 0.34 -3.53 -4.82
N HIS A 132 -0.19 -4.44 -3.99
CA HIS A 132 -0.97 -4.09 -2.82
C HIS A 132 -0.11 -4.15 -1.56
N ILE A 133 -0.17 -3.11 -0.72
CA ILE A 133 0.44 -3.17 0.61
C ILE A 133 -0.60 -3.75 1.58
N THR A 134 -0.35 -4.99 2.00
CA THR A 134 -1.18 -5.70 2.97
C THR A 134 -0.57 -5.65 4.37
N SER A 135 -0.49 -6.73 5.10
CA SER A 135 0.13 -6.83 6.41
C SER A 135 0.33 -8.28 6.79
N ILE A 136 1.28 -8.57 7.67
CA ILE A 136 1.38 -9.86 8.35
C ILE A 136 0.10 -10.22 9.11
N HIS A 137 -0.69 -9.22 9.53
CA HIS A 137 -1.98 -9.43 10.20
C HIS A 137 -3.05 -10.07 9.32
N ALA A 138 -2.82 -10.18 8.00
CA ALA A 138 -3.67 -10.99 7.13
C ALA A 138 -3.63 -12.49 7.47
N ASP A 139 -2.54 -12.95 8.06
CA ASP A 139 -2.28 -14.35 8.40
C ASP A 139 -1.95 -14.57 9.89
N ARG A 140 -1.71 -13.49 10.64
CA ARG A 140 -1.38 -13.51 12.08
C ARG A 140 -2.36 -12.63 12.86
N ALA A 141 -2.86 -13.16 13.96
CA ALA A 141 -3.83 -12.45 14.79
C ALA A 141 -3.14 -11.48 15.76
N GLU A 142 -3.75 -10.32 15.95
CA GLU A 142 -3.44 -9.34 16.98
C GLU A 142 -4.71 -8.92 17.69
N LYS A 143 -4.57 -8.55 18.98
CA LYS A 143 -5.72 -8.06 19.76
C LYS A 143 -6.24 -6.75 19.16
N SER A 144 -7.54 -6.57 19.19
CA SER A 144 -8.26 -5.38 18.73
C SER A 144 -7.99 -4.98 17.27
N ALA A 145 -7.50 -5.92 16.42
CA ALA A 145 -7.19 -5.67 15.02
C ALA A 145 -8.05 -6.49 14.03
N SER A 146 -9.17 -7.05 14.46
CA SER A 146 -9.94 -8.02 13.65
C SER A 146 -10.45 -7.41 12.33
N SER A 147 -10.99 -6.20 12.32
CA SER A 147 -11.48 -5.53 11.11
C SER A 147 -10.33 -5.28 10.11
N TYR A 148 -9.21 -4.78 10.61
CA TYR A 148 -8.00 -4.55 9.82
C TYR A 148 -7.44 -5.85 9.26
N ALA A 149 -7.26 -6.87 10.10
CA ALA A 149 -6.73 -8.17 9.71
C ALA A 149 -7.59 -8.83 8.62
N MET A 150 -8.92 -8.83 8.80
CA MET A 150 -9.85 -9.36 7.80
C MET A 150 -9.80 -8.58 6.49
N ALA A 151 -9.71 -7.25 6.53
CA ALA A 151 -9.56 -6.43 5.33
C ALA A 151 -8.25 -6.76 4.58
N LYS A 152 -7.13 -6.91 5.29
CA LYS A 152 -5.84 -7.29 4.70
C LYS A 152 -5.86 -8.71 4.13
N ALA A 153 -6.52 -9.65 4.78
CA ALA A 153 -6.73 -11.01 4.27
C ALA A 153 -7.60 -11.01 3.00
N ALA A 154 -8.65 -10.20 2.96
CA ALA A 154 -9.48 -10.02 1.76
C ALA A 154 -8.66 -9.47 0.58
N ILE A 155 -7.78 -8.50 0.82
CA ILE A 155 -6.89 -7.95 -0.22
C ILE A 155 -5.88 -9.00 -0.69
N ASN A 156 -5.33 -9.84 0.20
CA ASN A 156 -4.46 -10.95 -0.20
C ASN A 156 -5.18 -11.92 -1.15
N GLN A 157 -6.44 -12.25 -0.86
CA GLN A 157 -7.21 -13.13 -1.75
C GLN A 157 -7.59 -12.43 -3.05
N TYR A 158 -7.94 -11.14 -3.01
CA TYR A 158 -8.22 -10.35 -4.21
C TYR A 158 -7.00 -10.26 -5.13
N CYS A 159 -5.81 -10.08 -4.55
CA CYS A 159 -4.54 -10.12 -5.29
C CYS A 159 -4.38 -11.43 -6.08
N ARG A 160 -4.64 -12.59 -5.48
CA ARG A 160 -4.54 -13.89 -6.15
C ARG A 160 -5.57 -14.05 -7.28
N SER A 161 -6.81 -13.61 -7.05
CA SER A 161 -7.87 -13.65 -8.07
C SER A 161 -7.53 -12.77 -9.25
N MET A 162 -7.13 -11.52 -9.00
CA MET A 162 -6.70 -10.60 -10.07
C MET A 162 -5.50 -11.12 -10.86
N ALA A 163 -4.52 -11.72 -10.17
CA ALA A 163 -3.34 -12.28 -10.83
C ALA A 163 -3.73 -13.35 -11.86
N LEU A 164 -4.70 -14.21 -11.52
CA LEU A 164 -5.21 -15.23 -12.39
C LEU A 164 -5.97 -14.65 -13.60
N GLU A 165 -6.87 -13.68 -13.34
CA GLU A 165 -7.71 -13.06 -14.34
C GLU A 165 -6.92 -12.18 -15.33
N LEU A 166 -5.85 -11.53 -14.86
CA LEU A 166 -5.06 -10.57 -15.65
C LEU A 166 -3.81 -11.18 -16.30
N ALA A 167 -3.47 -12.43 -15.98
CA ALA A 167 -2.34 -13.13 -16.58
C ALA A 167 -2.35 -13.13 -18.14
N PRO A 168 -3.51 -13.31 -18.83
CA PRO A 168 -3.56 -13.25 -20.29
C PRO A 168 -3.14 -11.89 -20.87
N LYS A 169 -3.27 -10.81 -20.09
CA LYS A 169 -2.81 -9.46 -20.44
C LYS A 169 -1.35 -9.20 -20.03
N ASN A 170 -0.68 -10.18 -19.41
CA ASN A 170 0.63 -10.04 -18.80
C ASN A 170 0.68 -8.88 -17.76
N ILE A 171 -0.42 -8.63 -17.08
CA ILE A 171 -0.47 -7.73 -15.92
C ILE A 171 -0.22 -8.59 -14.68
N LEU A 172 0.87 -8.28 -13.96
CA LEU A 172 1.25 -9.04 -12.77
C LEU A 172 0.70 -8.35 -11.53
N VAL A 173 0.10 -9.13 -10.65
CA VAL A 173 -0.51 -8.63 -9.42
C VAL A 173 0.11 -9.33 -8.23
N ASN A 174 0.72 -8.56 -7.33
CA ASN A 174 1.35 -9.08 -6.13
C ASN A 174 0.99 -8.25 -4.91
N ALA A 175 1.23 -8.77 -3.73
CA ALA A 175 1.08 -8.07 -2.48
C ALA A 175 2.39 -8.11 -1.67
N ILE A 176 2.60 -7.09 -0.85
CA ILE A 176 3.64 -7.05 0.16
C ILE A 176 2.94 -7.05 1.51
N ALA A 177 3.37 -7.93 2.40
CA ALA A 177 2.88 -8.02 3.79
C ALA A 177 3.97 -7.53 4.74
N PRO A 178 4.01 -6.23 5.08
CA PRO A 178 4.97 -5.73 6.06
C PRO A 178 4.68 -6.23 7.47
N GLY A 179 5.76 -6.33 8.28
CA GLY A 179 5.70 -6.33 9.73
C GLY A 179 5.64 -4.91 10.29
N PHE A 180 6.40 -4.67 11.36
CA PHE A 180 6.53 -3.33 11.94
C PHE A 180 7.32 -2.40 11.02
N VAL A 181 6.72 -1.26 10.68
CA VAL A 181 7.32 -0.21 9.84
C VAL A 181 7.18 1.13 10.56
N ASP A 182 8.27 1.84 10.72
CA ASP A 182 8.29 3.17 11.35
C ASP A 182 7.58 4.20 10.45
N THR A 183 6.34 4.49 10.82
CA THR A 183 5.42 5.38 10.10
C THR A 183 4.47 6.06 11.09
N ALA A 184 3.70 7.03 10.61
CA ALA A 184 2.66 7.66 11.41
C ALA A 184 1.58 6.67 11.93
N MET A 185 1.43 5.50 11.31
CA MET A 185 0.50 4.46 11.76
C MET A 185 0.95 3.80 13.07
N SER A 186 2.24 3.85 13.39
CA SER A 186 2.80 3.36 14.66
C SER A 186 2.59 4.33 15.82
N VAL A 187 2.01 5.52 15.56
CA VAL A 187 1.75 6.52 16.60
C VAL A 187 0.28 6.46 17.01
N VAL A 188 0.03 5.96 18.21
CA VAL A 188 -1.30 5.85 18.82
C VAL A 188 -1.36 6.80 20.01
N ASP A 189 -2.37 7.66 20.07
CA ASP A 189 -2.54 8.67 21.13
C ASP A 189 -1.29 9.52 21.41
N GLY A 190 -0.53 9.83 20.34
CA GLY A 190 0.71 10.62 20.42
C GLY A 190 1.94 9.84 20.89
N VAL A 191 1.83 8.55 21.12
CA VAL A 191 2.94 7.67 21.51
C VAL A 191 3.35 6.78 20.36
N ASN A 192 4.63 6.80 19.99
CA ASN A 192 5.17 5.84 19.03
C ASN A 192 5.32 4.47 19.70
N GLU A 193 4.47 3.51 19.33
CA GLU A 193 4.46 2.16 19.91
C GLU A 193 5.81 1.45 19.74
N LEU A 194 6.54 1.73 18.68
CA LEU A 194 7.85 1.13 18.39
C LEU A 194 8.97 1.60 19.31
N GLU A 195 8.77 2.72 20.02
CA GLU A 195 9.74 3.30 20.97
C GLU A 195 9.42 2.92 22.43
N THR A 196 8.28 2.26 22.67
CA THR A 196 7.85 1.88 24.01
C THR A 196 8.76 0.82 24.64
N GLU A 197 8.82 0.83 25.96
CA GLU A 197 9.50 -0.24 26.71
C GLU A 197 8.82 -1.59 26.48
N TRP A 198 7.49 -1.62 26.35
CA TRP A 198 6.74 -2.82 26.02
C TRP A 198 7.21 -3.45 24.69
N PHE A 199 7.34 -2.65 23.62
CA PHE A 199 7.84 -3.11 22.33
C PHE A 199 9.26 -3.66 22.44
N ARG A 200 10.12 -2.93 23.17
CA ARG A 200 11.51 -3.34 23.38
C ARG A 200 11.61 -4.69 24.10
N ILE A 201 10.83 -4.88 25.17
CA ILE A 201 10.84 -6.14 25.94
C ILE A 201 10.28 -7.28 25.09
N ASN A 202 9.14 -7.09 24.44
CA ASN A 202 8.41 -8.19 23.79
C ASN A 202 8.95 -8.57 22.41
N TYR A 203 9.59 -7.65 21.70
CA TYR A 203 10.06 -7.92 20.32
C TYR A 203 11.57 -7.84 20.17
N ILE A 204 12.24 -6.92 20.82
CA ILE A 204 13.68 -6.71 20.65
C ILE A 204 14.48 -7.61 21.60
N ASN A 205 14.22 -7.55 22.89
CA ASN A 205 14.97 -8.29 23.91
C ASN A 205 14.57 -9.77 23.93
N SER A 206 13.31 -10.09 23.66
CA SER A 206 12.82 -11.47 23.56
C SER A 206 13.30 -12.23 22.34
N HIS A 207 13.97 -11.56 21.41
CA HIS A 207 14.37 -12.11 20.10
C HIS A 207 13.19 -12.48 19.17
N HIS A 208 11.97 -12.02 19.47
CA HIS A 208 10.79 -12.28 18.65
C HIS A 208 10.87 -11.57 17.29
N LEU A 209 11.61 -10.46 17.22
CA LEU A 209 11.96 -9.77 15.98
C LEU A 209 13.45 -9.96 15.68
N PRO A 210 13.83 -10.90 14.79
CA PRO A 210 15.22 -11.26 14.53
C PRO A 210 16.11 -10.08 14.13
N LEU A 211 15.63 -9.16 13.28
CA LEU A 211 16.38 -7.96 12.89
C LEU A 211 16.40 -6.87 13.98
N LYS A 212 15.69 -7.04 15.09
CA LYS A 212 15.69 -6.17 16.28
C LYS A 212 15.39 -4.70 16.02
N ARG A 213 14.61 -4.40 15.01
CA ARG A 213 14.12 -3.06 14.67
C ARG A 213 12.91 -3.14 13.76
N ALA A 214 12.08 -2.13 13.81
CA ALA A 214 11.12 -1.88 12.75
C ALA A 214 11.83 -1.57 11.42
N ALA A 215 11.16 -1.82 10.31
CA ALA A 215 11.64 -1.41 9.00
C ALA A 215 11.45 0.10 8.81
N HIS A 216 12.30 0.71 7.99
CA HIS A 216 12.02 2.01 7.41
C HIS A 216 11.08 1.87 6.21
N ALA A 217 10.23 2.86 5.97
CA ALA A 217 9.30 2.85 4.83
C ALA A 217 9.99 2.64 3.48
N ASN A 218 11.24 3.12 3.34
CA ASN A 218 12.06 2.93 2.14
C ASN A 218 12.38 1.44 1.85
N GLU A 219 12.44 0.59 2.86
CA GLU A 219 12.73 -0.83 2.69
C GLU A 219 11.53 -1.53 2.02
N ILE A 220 10.30 -1.12 2.38
CA ILE A 220 9.08 -1.60 1.73
C ILE A 220 8.95 -1.03 0.31
N ALA A 221 9.24 0.25 0.13
CA ALA A 221 9.24 0.90 -1.18
C ALA A 221 10.25 0.26 -2.15
N GLY A 222 11.38 -0.24 -1.65
CA GLY A 222 12.36 -1.00 -2.42
C GLY A 222 11.79 -2.31 -2.98
N VAL A 223 11.04 -3.05 -2.18
CA VAL A 223 10.36 -4.28 -2.62
C VAL A 223 9.24 -3.97 -3.61
N ALA A 224 8.48 -2.89 -3.40
CA ALA A 224 7.46 -2.45 -4.36
C ALA A 224 8.09 -2.11 -5.72
N PHE A 225 9.22 -1.41 -5.72
CA PHE A 225 9.94 -1.08 -6.94
C PHE A 225 10.49 -2.33 -7.64
N PHE A 226 11.05 -3.29 -6.91
CA PHE A 226 11.48 -4.58 -7.45
C PHE A 226 10.32 -5.31 -8.15
N LEU A 227 9.16 -5.39 -7.50
CA LEU A 227 7.97 -6.05 -8.06
C LEU A 227 7.40 -5.33 -9.30
N ALA A 228 7.64 -4.04 -9.43
CA ALA A 228 7.28 -3.26 -10.62
C ALA A 228 8.26 -3.46 -11.77
N GLY A 229 9.47 -3.93 -11.48
CA GLY A 229 10.56 -4.05 -12.43
C GLY A 229 10.57 -5.32 -13.28
N PRO A 230 11.49 -5.41 -14.24
CA PRO A 230 11.63 -6.57 -15.12
C PRO A 230 12.10 -7.84 -14.40
N ASP A 231 12.84 -7.69 -13.30
CA ASP A 231 13.39 -8.84 -12.56
C ASP A 231 12.29 -9.65 -11.83
N ALA A 232 11.10 -9.07 -11.66
CA ALA A 232 9.92 -9.73 -11.11
C ALA A 232 8.96 -10.27 -12.18
N SER A 233 9.39 -10.39 -13.43
CA SER A 233 8.53 -10.73 -14.59
C SER A 233 7.86 -12.12 -14.52
N TYR A 234 8.31 -12.99 -13.61
CA TYR A 234 7.72 -14.31 -13.38
C TYR A 234 7.07 -14.45 -11.98
N ILE A 235 6.81 -13.32 -11.31
CA ILE A 235 6.18 -13.28 -9.98
C ILE A 235 4.78 -12.68 -10.13
N THR A 236 3.75 -13.48 -9.88
CA THR A 236 2.35 -13.04 -9.84
C THR A 236 1.53 -13.85 -8.84
N GLY A 237 0.51 -13.23 -8.23
CA GLY A 237 -0.34 -13.85 -7.22
C GLY A 237 0.35 -14.08 -5.86
N GLN A 238 1.53 -13.52 -5.65
CA GLN A 238 2.30 -13.74 -4.43
C GLN A 238 2.03 -12.66 -3.38
N VAL A 239 2.09 -13.09 -2.12
CA VAL A 239 2.13 -12.22 -0.95
C VAL A 239 3.52 -12.35 -0.35
N ILE A 240 4.33 -11.31 -0.51
CA ILE A 240 5.72 -11.30 -0.04
C ILE A 240 5.78 -10.68 1.35
N THR A 241 6.12 -11.49 2.33
CA THR A 241 6.33 -11.02 3.71
C THR A 241 7.64 -10.25 3.83
N VAL A 242 7.59 -9.05 4.42
CA VAL A 242 8.74 -8.17 4.66
C VAL A 242 8.66 -7.66 6.11
N ASP A 243 9.14 -8.46 7.06
CA ASP A 243 8.83 -8.30 8.48
C ASP A 243 10.04 -8.44 9.43
N GLY A 244 11.25 -8.47 8.89
CA GLY A 244 12.45 -8.64 9.70
C GLY A 244 12.57 -10.00 10.37
N GLY A 245 11.81 -11.00 9.89
CA GLY A 245 11.78 -12.36 10.41
C GLY A 245 10.74 -12.56 11.54
N LEU A 246 9.89 -11.57 11.81
CA LEU A 246 8.90 -11.63 12.91
C LEU A 246 8.01 -12.88 12.82
N THR A 247 7.49 -13.21 11.64
CA THR A 247 6.51 -14.29 11.47
C THR A 247 7.11 -15.69 11.39
N ILE A 248 8.43 -15.83 11.34
CA ILE A 248 9.12 -17.14 11.37
C ILE A 248 9.53 -17.57 12.78
N THR A 249 9.30 -16.72 13.78
CA THR A 249 9.52 -17.03 15.21
C THR A 249 8.20 -17.43 15.88
N PHE A 250 8.28 -18.16 17.01
CA PHE A 250 7.15 -18.59 17.85
C PHE A 250 7.35 -18.19 19.31
#